data_c47294087c6d830c0a4697d33941ec97
#
_entry.id   c47294087c6d830c0a4697d33941ec97
#
_cell.length_a   1.000
_cell.length_b   1.000
_cell.length_c   1.000
_cell.angle_alpha   90.00
_cell.angle_beta   90.00
_cell.angle_gamma   90.00
#
_symmetry.space_group_name_H-M   'P 1'
#
loop_
_entity.id
_entity.type
_entity.pdbx_description
1 polymer ?
#
loop_
_entity_poly.entity_id
_entity_poly.type
_entity_poly.pdbx_seq_one_letter_code
_entity_poly.pdbx_strand_id
1 'polypeptide(L)'
;NEIFNKITIAYPQNLETKYFLKKLKTNKVKTIGNLKFIENDNEKFNTISNKLKSQFKTKKIWVASSTHSNEEIFCAKTHIELKKKIKNLVTIIIPRHIHRANKIISKLESLNLKVTKHSSKNKNIKNTDVYLVDTFGETKKFHKISCSVFLGGSIIKRGGQNPLEAARYGARILHGPNIDNFKDVYKALSSLKASKKITTPNELASLIIFKRNKNLGNKIKKIGGKILKETINELDKLINNEFKKT
;
A
#
# COMPACT_ATOMS: atom_id res chain seq x y z
N ASN A 1 -28.36 18.78 11.62
CA ASN A 1 -28.61 19.41 10.28
C ASN A 1 -28.13 20.86 10.18
N GLU A 2 -28.14 21.64 11.25
CA GLU A 2 -27.76 23.06 11.24
C GLU A 2 -26.32 23.35 10.79
N ILE A 3 -25.37 22.47 11.10
CA ILE A 3 -23.96 22.60 10.70
C ILE A 3 -23.82 22.38 9.19
N PHE A 4 -24.47 21.36 8.64
CA PHE A 4 -24.30 20.98 7.23
C PHE A 4 -24.93 21.98 6.26
N ASN A 5 -25.97 22.71 6.69
CA ASN A 5 -26.58 23.78 5.90
C ASN A 5 -25.65 25.02 5.75
N LYS A 6 -24.68 25.18 6.66
CA LYS A 6 -23.69 26.28 6.62
C LYS A 6 -22.50 25.99 5.70
N ILE A 7 -22.38 24.74 5.20
CA ILE A 7 -21.31 24.35 4.28
C ILE A 7 -21.65 24.89 2.88
N THR A 8 -20.84 25.79 2.38
CA THR A 8 -21.01 26.37 1.04
C THR A 8 -20.91 25.30 -0.05
N ILE A 9 -19.90 24.40 0.04
CA ILE A 9 -19.70 23.30 -0.89
C ILE A 9 -18.91 22.18 -0.22
N ALA A 10 -19.28 20.92 -0.50
CA ALA A 10 -18.57 19.75 -0.04
C ALA A 10 -18.04 18.91 -1.20
N TYR A 11 -16.81 18.41 -1.08
CA TYR A 11 -16.14 17.56 -2.06
C TYR A 11 -15.93 16.15 -1.50
N PRO A 12 -16.94 15.27 -1.57
CA PRO A 12 -16.82 13.91 -1.05
C PRO A 12 -15.82 13.09 -1.86
N GLN A 13 -15.05 12.26 -1.15
CA GLN A 13 -14.07 11.36 -1.77
C GLN A 13 -14.71 10.17 -2.48
N ASN A 14 -15.98 9.82 -2.15
CA ASN A 14 -16.69 8.67 -2.68
C ASN A 14 -18.20 8.87 -2.72
N LEU A 15 -18.91 7.92 -3.36
CA LEU A 15 -20.37 7.99 -3.53
C LEU A 15 -21.15 7.83 -2.22
N GLU A 16 -20.65 7.06 -1.28
CA GLU A 16 -21.27 6.86 0.02
C GLU A 16 -21.29 8.16 0.83
N THR A 17 -20.11 8.81 0.95
CA THR A 17 -20.02 10.13 1.60
C THR A 17 -20.88 11.17 0.88
N LYS A 18 -20.94 11.15 -0.47
CA LYS A 18 -21.83 12.01 -1.25
C LYS A 18 -23.31 11.82 -0.88
N TYR A 19 -23.72 10.56 -0.76
CA TYR A 19 -25.09 10.22 -0.37
C TYR A 19 -25.45 10.79 1.02
N PHE A 20 -24.59 10.57 2.01
CA PHE A 20 -24.80 11.08 3.37
C PHE A 20 -24.82 12.61 3.43
N LEU A 21 -23.91 13.31 2.73
CA LEU A 21 -23.88 14.78 2.68
C LEU A 21 -25.17 15.34 2.08
N LYS A 22 -25.71 14.71 1.01
CA LYS A 22 -27.00 15.08 0.44
C LYS A 22 -28.15 14.86 1.41
N LYS A 23 -28.18 13.71 2.12
CA LYS A 23 -29.18 13.39 3.14
C LYS A 23 -29.13 14.40 4.31
N LEU A 24 -27.97 14.92 4.65
CA LEU A 24 -27.78 15.95 5.66
C LEU A 24 -28.07 17.38 5.14
N LYS A 25 -28.63 17.51 3.93
CA LYS A 25 -29.04 18.79 3.29
C LYS A 25 -27.88 19.77 3.08
N THR A 26 -26.66 19.27 2.78
CA THR A 26 -25.56 20.14 2.37
C THR A 26 -25.91 20.83 1.04
N ASN A 27 -25.71 22.16 0.94
CA ASN A 27 -26.16 22.99 -0.19
C ASN A 27 -25.58 22.53 -1.53
N LYS A 28 -24.27 22.43 -1.64
CA LYS A 28 -23.60 21.96 -2.86
C LYS A 28 -22.70 20.76 -2.55
N VAL A 29 -22.88 19.65 -3.30
CA VAL A 29 -22.07 18.45 -3.16
C VAL A 29 -21.52 18.07 -4.52
N LYS A 30 -20.23 18.30 -4.76
CA LYS A 30 -19.54 18.04 -6.03
C LYS A 30 -18.46 16.99 -5.87
N THR A 31 -18.47 15.95 -6.69
CA THR A 31 -17.44 14.90 -6.68
C THR A 31 -16.34 15.27 -7.70
N ILE A 32 -15.12 15.47 -7.21
CA ILE A 32 -13.92 15.68 -8.04
C ILE A 32 -13.14 14.36 -8.12
N GLY A 33 -12.99 13.65 -6.99
CA GLY A 33 -12.26 12.42 -6.88
C GLY A 33 -11.67 12.25 -5.48
N ASN A 34 -10.92 11.17 -5.29
CA ASN A 34 -10.29 10.91 -4.00
C ASN A 34 -8.85 11.47 -3.98
N LEU A 35 -8.62 12.48 -3.15
CA LEU A 35 -7.31 13.15 -2.99
C LEU A 35 -6.17 12.19 -2.59
N LYS A 36 -6.47 11.00 -2.07
CA LYS A 36 -5.47 9.96 -1.79
C LYS A 36 -4.71 9.51 -3.04
N PHE A 37 -5.26 9.72 -4.25
CA PHE A 37 -4.56 9.44 -5.50
C PHE A 37 -3.44 10.46 -5.81
N ILE A 38 -3.45 11.64 -5.18
CA ILE A 38 -2.40 12.65 -5.33
C ILE A 38 -1.17 12.19 -4.56
N GLU A 39 0.00 12.34 -5.15
CA GLU A 39 1.29 12.00 -4.55
C GLU A 39 2.05 13.28 -4.19
N ASN A 40 2.59 13.32 -2.97
CA ASN A 40 3.62 14.29 -2.58
C ASN A 40 4.98 13.66 -2.90
N ASP A 41 5.54 14.01 -4.05
CA ASP A 41 6.84 13.51 -4.51
C ASP A 41 8.01 14.21 -3.79
N ASN A 42 8.35 13.76 -2.59
CA ASN A 42 9.67 13.98 -1.99
C ASN A 42 10.55 12.74 -2.26
N GLU A 43 10.80 12.45 -3.56
CA GLU A 43 11.44 11.18 -3.98
C GLU A 43 12.95 11.08 -3.69
N LYS A 44 13.65 12.19 -3.40
CA LYS A 44 15.12 12.22 -3.36
C LYS A 44 15.77 11.29 -2.32
N PHE A 45 15.08 10.93 -1.24
CA PHE A 45 15.66 10.14 -0.13
C PHE A 45 15.11 8.70 0.02
N ASN A 46 14.28 8.23 -0.90
CA ASN A 46 13.57 6.96 -0.77
C ASN A 46 14.21 5.81 -1.57
N THR A 47 15.50 5.55 -1.35
CA THR A 47 16.19 4.39 -1.95
C THR A 47 16.92 3.56 -0.91
N ILE A 48 16.97 2.25 -1.11
CA ILE A 48 17.82 1.36 -0.30
C ILE A 48 19.29 1.59 -0.68
N SER A 49 20.21 1.29 0.25
CA SER A 49 21.65 1.41 -0.01
C SER A 49 22.08 0.56 -1.22
N ASN A 50 23.08 1.02 -1.96
CA ASN A 50 23.57 0.30 -3.14
C ASN A 50 24.04 -1.12 -2.80
N LYS A 51 24.69 -1.31 -1.63
CA LYS A 51 25.10 -2.62 -1.11
C LYS A 51 23.91 -3.56 -0.94
N LEU A 52 22.81 -3.11 -0.35
CA LEU A 52 21.61 -3.92 -0.16
C LEU A 52 20.87 -4.17 -1.48
N LYS A 53 20.83 -3.16 -2.36
CA LYS A 53 20.23 -3.27 -3.69
C LYS A 53 20.94 -4.32 -4.55
N SER A 54 22.28 -4.39 -4.52
CA SER A 54 23.04 -5.40 -5.26
C SER A 54 22.72 -6.82 -4.78
N GLN A 55 22.59 -7.03 -3.48
CA GLN A 55 22.21 -8.33 -2.92
C GLN A 55 20.78 -8.76 -3.34
N PHE A 56 19.80 -7.82 -3.34
CA PHE A 56 18.44 -8.14 -3.78
C PHE A 56 18.32 -8.42 -5.28
N LYS A 57 19.23 -7.90 -6.12
CA LYS A 57 19.22 -8.18 -7.57
C LYS A 57 19.33 -9.68 -7.89
N THR A 58 20.00 -10.46 -7.06
CA THR A 58 20.18 -11.91 -7.24
C THR A 58 19.03 -12.74 -6.69
N LYS A 59 18.01 -12.09 -6.08
CA LYS A 59 16.89 -12.75 -5.42
C LYS A 59 15.56 -12.45 -6.12
N LYS A 60 14.64 -13.38 -6.01
CA LYS A 60 13.21 -13.13 -6.24
C LYS A 60 12.62 -12.60 -4.95
N ILE A 61 12.07 -11.39 -5.00
CA ILE A 61 11.56 -10.71 -3.80
C ILE A 61 10.09 -10.34 -3.96
N TRP A 62 9.37 -10.43 -2.87
CA TRP A 62 8.05 -9.83 -2.70
C TRP A 62 7.95 -9.24 -1.30
N VAL A 63 7.02 -8.32 -1.09
CA VAL A 63 6.89 -7.56 0.16
C VAL A 63 5.55 -7.84 0.82
N ALA A 64 5.58 -8.09 2.12
CA ALA A 64 4.43 -8.04 3.02
C ALA A 64 4.54 -6.78 3.86
N SER A 65 3.70 -5.79 3.58
CA SER A 65 3.81 -4.44 4.14
C SER A 65 2.73 -4.16 5.17
N SER A 66 3.09 -3.50 6.26
CA SER A 66 2.21 -3.10 7.36
C SER A 66 1.47 -4.29 7.98
N THR A 67 2.18 -5.40 8.19
CA THR A 67 1.61 -6.63 8.74
C THR A 67 1.26 -6.49 10.22
N HIS A 68 0.20 -7.16 10.62
CA HIS A 68 -0.27 -7.26 11.98
C HIS A 68 -0.10 -8.69 12.51
N SER A 69 -0.42 -8.90 13.80
CA SER A 69 -0.31 -10.23 14.45
C SER A 69 -1.04 -11.29 13.65
N ASN A 70 -0.39 -12.42 13.44
CA ASN A 70 -0.79 -13.59 12.64
C ASN A 70 -0.63 -13.41 11.12
N GLU A 71 -0.57 -12.19 10.58
CA GLU A 71 -0.32 -11.99 9.15
C GLU A 71 1.13 -12.33 8.78
N GLU A 72 2.08 -12.17 9.72
CA GLU A 72 3.47 -12.59 9.49
C GLU A 72 3.59 -14.10 9.30
N ILE A 73 2.82 -14.89 10.08
CA ILE A 73 2.76 -16.36 9.92
C ILE A 73 2.06 -16.73 8.61
N PHE A 74 1.02 -16.01 8.22
CA PHE A 74 0.37 -16.17 6.93
C PHE A 74 1.37 -15.98 5.79
N CYS A 75 2.18 -14.92 5.85
CA CYS A 75 3.24 -14.64 4.87
C CYS A 75 4.38 -15.67 4.91
N ALA A 76 4.73 -16.19 6.10
CA ALA A 76 5.71 -17.28 6.25
C ALA A 76 5.25 -18.56 5.56
N LYS A 77 4.00 -18.97 5.75
CA LYS A 77 3.42 -20.12 5.04
C LYS A 77 3.42 -19.90 3.52
N THR A 78 3.11 -18.68 3.06
CA THR A 78 3.23 -18.30 1.65
C THR A 78 4.67 -18.42 1.14
N HIS A 79 5.66 -17.98 1.93
CA HIS A 79 7.08 -18.15 1.60
C HIS A 79 7.45 -19.62 1.43
N ILE A 80 7.05 -20.47 2.36
CA ILE A 80 7.32 -21.93 2.34
C ILE A 80 6.76 -22.55 1.04
N GLU A 81 5.52 -22.20 0.66
CA GLU A 81 4.93 -22.70 -0.59
C GLU A 81 5.70 -22.23 -1.83
N LEU A 82 6.06 -20.94 -1.88
CA LEU A 82 6.86 -20.40 -3.00
C LEU A 82 8.26 -21.01 -3.07
N LYS A 83 8.88 -21.30 -1.94
CA LYS A 83 10.24 -21.84 -1.84
C LYS A 83 10.36 -23.23 -2.46
N LYS A 84 9.27 -24.00 -2.52
CA LYS A 84 9.22 -25.30 -3.22
C LYS A 84 9.58 -25.17 -4.71
N LYS A 85 9.27 -24.01 -5.32
CA LYS A 85 9.50 -23.72 -6.75
C LYS A 85 10.62 -22.72 -7.02
N ILE A 86 10.96 -21.87 -6.04
CA ILE A 86 11.87 -20.73 -6.21
C ILE A 86 12.97 -20.76 -5.15
N LYS A 87 14.12 -21.31 -5.48
CA LYS A 87 15.25 -21.49 -4.54
C LYS A 87 15.82 -20.18 -3.99
N ASN A 88 15.92 -19.12 -4.82
CA ASN A 88 16.52 -17.84 -4.47
C ASN A 88 15.48 -16.78 -4.02
N LEU A 89 14.42 -17.22 -3.35
CA LEU A 89 13.34 -16.39 -2.84
C LEU A 89 13.72 -15.70 -1.51
N VAL A 90 13.33 -14.43 -1.36
CA VAL A 90 13.32 -13.70 -0.08
C VAL A 90 11.97 -13.01 0.08
N THR A 91 11.33 -13.21 1.23
CA THR A 91 10.15 -12.45 1.63
C THR A 91 10.58 -11.27 2.49
N ILE A 92 10.20 -10.07 2.12
CA ILE A 92 10.44 -8.86 2.92
C ILE A 92 9.19 -8.59 3.75
N ILE A 93 9.30 -8.60 5.07
CA ILE A 93 8.21 -8.30 5.99
C ILE A 93 8.46 -6.95 6.66
N ILE A 94 7.50 -6.04 6.53
CA ILE A 94 7.48 -4.71 7.15
C ILE A 94 6.31 -4.68 8.13
N PRO A 95 6.52 -4.92 9.43
CA PRO A 95 5.44 -4.94 10.40
C PRO A 95 4.90 -3.53 10.64
N ARG A 96 3.60 -3.41 10.89
CA ARG A 96 2.96 -2.13 11.26
C ARG A 96 3.54 -1.54 12.54
N HIS A 97 3.95 -2.41 13.46
CA HIS A 97 4.48 -2.06 14.77
C HIS A 97 5.85 -2.73 14.97
N ILE A 98 6.92 -1.96 14.84
CA ILE A 98 8.31 -2.46 14.87
C ILE A 98 8.73 -3.03 16.24
N HIS A 99 8.12 -2.59 17.35
CA HIS A 99 8.39 -3.15 18.68
C HIS A 99 8.07 -4.66 18.78
N ARG A 100 7.31 -5.21 17.84
CA ARG A 100 6.98 -6.64 17.74
C ARG A 100 8.09 -7.48 17.08
N ALA A 101 9.17 -6.85 16.59
CA ALA A 101 10.18 -7.51 15.76
C ALA A 101 10.71 -8.81 16.39
N ASN A 102 11.12 -8.79 17.66
CA ASN A 102 11.65 -9.99 18.33
C ASN A 102 10.63 -11.12 18.40
N LYS A 103 9.36 -10.83 18.72
CA LYS A 103 8.28 -11.82 18.74
C LYS A 103 7.99 -12.38 17.34
N ILE A 104 8.10 -11.56 16.31
CA ILE A 104 7.95 -11.99 14.91
C ILE A 104 9.08 -12.95 14.53
N ILE A 105 10.33 -12.59 14.84
CA ILE A 105 11.51 -13.42 14.57
C ILE A 105 11.36 -14.80 15.20
N SER A 106 11.10 -14.86 16.49
CA SER A 106 10.92 -16.12 17.21
C SER A 106 9.87 -17.03 16.57
N LYS A 107 8.73 -16.46 16.12
CA LYS A 107 7.68 -17.20 15.40
C LYS A 107 8.11 -17.67 14.01
N LEU A 108 8.93 -16.90 13.31
CA LEU A 108 9.42 -17.28 11.97
C LEU A 108 10.49 -18.36 12.07
N GLU A 109 11.38 -18.25 13.05
CA GLU A 109 12.43 -19.23 13.32
C GLU A 109 11.86 -20.58 13.78
N SER A 110 10.73 -20.58 14.54
CA SER A 110 10.01 -21.82 14.89
C SER A 110 9.42 -22.54 13.67
N LEU A 111 9.32 -21.86 12.50
CA LEU A 111 8.99 -22.47 11.22
C LEU A 111 10.24 -22.82 10.38
N ASN A 112 11.43 -22.87 10.99
CA ASN A 112 12.71 -23.12 10.36
C ASN A 112 13.08 -22.09 9.26
N LEU A 113 12.59 -20.83 9.35
CA LEU A 113 12.94 -19.77 8.44
C LEU A 113 14.11 -18.95 8.97
N LYS A 114 15.10 -18.70 8.13
CA LYS A 114 16.26 -17.84 8.42
C LYS A 114 15.89 -16.38 8.28
N VAL A 115 15.91 -15.63 9.40
CA VAL A 115 15.51 -14.24 9.46
C VAL A 115 16.71 -13.31 9.56
N THR A 116 16.73 -12.25 8.72
CA THR A 116 17.70 -11.15 8.81
C THR A 116 16.98 -9.86 9.12
N LYS A 117 17.40 -9.14 10.18
CA LYS A 117 16.86 -7.82 10.54
C LYS A 117 17.44 -6.70 9.70
N HIS A 118 16.62 -5.72 9.34
CA HIS A 118 17.08 -4.52 8.65
C HIS A 118 18.01 -3.66 9.52
N SER A 119 17.80 -3.61 10.84
CA SER A 119 18.65 -2.89 11.79
C SER A 119 20.03 -3.54 12.02
N SER A 120 20.25 -4.80 11.60
CA SER A 120 21.53 -5.50 11.80
C SER A 120 22.69 -4.79 11.09
N LYS A 121 23.85 -4.69 11.76
CA LYS A 121 25.08 -4.15 11.16
C LYS A 121 25.52 -4.95 9.93
N ASN A 122 25.49 -6.28 10.04
CA ASN A 122 25.81 -7.19 8.93
C ASN A 122 24.53 -7.65 8.21
N LYS A 123 24.19 -7.00 7.10
CA LYS A 123 23.00 -7.28 6.29
C LYS A 123 23.31 -8.26 5.16
N ASN A 124 23.83 -9.45 5.47
CA ASN A 124 24.07 -10.49 4.48
C ASN A 124 22.78 -11.30 4.25
N ILE A 125 22.23 -11.21 3.03
CA ILE A 125 20.97 -11.89 2.66
C ILE A 125 21.19 -13.18 1.86
N LYS A 126 22.42 -13.69 1.76
CA LYS A 126 22.75 -14.89 0.96
C LYS A 126 21.88 -16.08 1.34
N ASN A 127 21.73 -16.35 2.64
CA ASN A 127 20.97 -17.47 3.19
C ASN A 127 19.72 -17.01 3.94
N THR A 128 19.13 -15.88 3.59
CA THR A 128 17.95 -15.31 4.23
C THR A 128 16.69 -15.77 3.54
N ASP A 129 15.73 -16.26 4.30
CA ASP A 129 14.37 -16.57 3.85
C ASP A 129 13.46 -15.35 4.05
N VAL A 130 13.52 -14.74 5.22
CA VAL A 130 12.74 -13.54 5.55
C VAL A 130 13.66 -12.37 5.92
N TYR A 131 13.50 -11.26 5.23
CA TYR A 131 14.12 -9.99 5.58
C TYR A 131 13.12 -9.12 6.34
N LEU A 132 13.33 -8.98 7.65
CA LEU A 132 12.43 -8.23 8.53
C LEU A 132 12.86 -6.77 8.63
N VAL A 133 11.99 -5.86 8.24
CA VAL A 133 12.23 -4.41 8.31
C VAL A 133 11.71 -3.89 9.66
N ASP A 134 12.61 -3.78 10.61
CA ASP A 134 12.36 -3.40 12.00
C ASP A 134 12.71 -1.92 12.31
N THR A 135 12.68 -1.07 11.28
CA THR A 135 12.94 0.37 11.38
C THR A 135 11.83 1.19 10.74
N PHE A 136 11.61 2.43 11.19
CA PHE A 136 10.61 3.34 10.64
C PHE A 136 11.03 3.98 9.31
N GLY A 137 10.04 4.39 8.49
CA GLY A 137 10.27 5.18 7.28
C GLY A 137 10.75 4.40 6.06
N GLU A 138 10.88 3.09 6.15
CA GLU A 138 11.51 2.26 5.12
C GLU A 138 10.53 1.76 4.04
N THR A 139 9.21 1.82 4.28
CA THR A 139 8.17 1.19 3.46
C THR A 139 8.29 1.53 1.98
N LYS A 140 8.39 2.83 1.64
CA LYS A 140 8.51 3.29 0.25
C LYS A 140 9.72 2.71 -0.47
N LYS A 141 10.86 2.59 0.23
CA LYS A 141 12.11 2.04 -0.33
C LYS A 141 11.92 0.60 -0.80
N PHE A 142 11.23 -0.22 -0.01
CA PHE A 142 10.95 -1.62 -0.35
C PHE A 142 9.83 -1.78 -1.37
N HIS A 143 8.82 -0.91 -1.37
CA HIS A 143 7.82 -0.87 -2.44
C HIS A 143 8.47 -0.57 -3.80
N LYS A 144 9.46 0.32 -3.85
CA LYS A 144 10.20 0.65 -5.09
C LYS A 144 10.91 -0.54 -5.72
N ILE A 145 11.31 -1.53 -4.96
CA ILE A 145 12.03 -2.71 -5.49
C ILE A 145 11.15 -3.93 -5.69
N SER A 146 9.91 -3.93 -5.20
CA SER A 146 9.00 -5.07 -5.27
C SER A 146 8.12 -5.06 -6.51
N CYS A 147 7.78 -6.27 -7.01
CA CYS A 147 6.79 -6.46 -8.07
C CYS A 147 5.42 -6.89 -7.53
N SER A 148 5.38 -7.45 -6.33
CA SER A 148 4.16 -7.85 -5.62
C SER A 148 4.22 -7.39 -4.17
N VAL A 149 3.15 -6.79 -3.69
CA VAL A 149 3.02 -6.31 -2.31
C VAL A 149 1.72 -6.84 -1.72
N PHE A 150 1.84 -7.62 -0.65
CA PHE A 150 0.72 -7.93 0.23
C PHE A 150 0.58 -6.81 1.26
N LEU A 151 -0.63 -6.31 1.44
CA LEU A 151 -0.95 -5.25 2.41
C LEU A 151 -1.67 -5.82 3.62
N GLY A 152 -1.02 -5.70 4.77
CA GLY A 152 -1.52 -6.18 6.04
C GLY A 152 -2.71 -5.38 6.58
N GLY A 153 -3.23 -5.81 7.76
CA GLY A 153 -4.47 -5.32 8.32
C GLY A 153 -5.69 -5.69 7.48
N SER A 154 -5.52 -6.61 6.53
CA SER A 154 -6.53 -6.99 5.56
C SER A 154 -7.00 -8.45 5.70
N ILE A 155 -6.18 -9.36 6.24
CA ILE A 155 -6.63 -10.70 6.68
C ILE A 155 -7.37 -10.58 8.01
N ILE A 156 -6.89 -9.76 8.91
CA ILE A 156 -7.55 -9.44 10.18
C ILE A 156 -8.47 -8.22 10.00
N LYS A 157 -9.44 -8.06 10.90
CA LYS A 157 -10.41 -6.93 10.87
C LYS A 157 -9.78 -5.60 11.31
N ARG A 158 -8.92 -4.99 10.46
CA ARG A 158 -8.29 -3.68 10.66
C ARG A 158 -8.60 -2.69 9.53
N GLY A 159 -9.43 -3.10 8.56
CA GLY A 159 -9.87 -2.24 7.46
C GLY A 159 -8.84 -1.99 6.35
N GLY A 160 -7.71 -2.73 6.36
CA GLY A 160 -6.67 -2.65 5.34
C GLY A 160 -5.78 -1.39 5.45
N GLN A 161 -4.81 -1.30 4.54
CA GLN A 161 -3.85 -0.19 4.41
C GLN A 161 -3.94 0.45 3.03
N ASN A 162 -3.38 1.67 2.88
CA ASN A 162 -3.40 2.40 1.61
C ASN A 162 -2.60 1.66 0.51
N PRO A 163 -3.23 1.19 -0.57
CA PRO A 163 -2.55 0.43 -1.62
C PRO A 163 -1.84 1.30 -2.65
N LEU A 164 -2.13 2.61 -2.69
CA LEU A 164 -1.67 3.49 -3.77
C LEU A 164 -0.16 3.67 -3.78
N GLU A 165 0.48 3.69 -2.62
CA GLU A 165 1.92 3.86 -2.53
C GLU A 165 2.68 2.76 -3.29
N ALA A 166 2.35 1.50 -3.05
CA ALA A 166 2.97 0.38 -3.76
C ALA A 166 2.52 0.29 -5.23
N ALA A 167 1.25 0.57 -5.51
CA ALA A 167 0.69 0.50 -6.85
C ALA A 167 1.28 1.54 -7.81
N ARG A 168 1.65 2.75 -7.32
CA ARG A 168 2.35 3.78 -8.10
C ARG A 168 3.71 3.31 -8.62
N TYR A 169 4.39 2.41 -7.89
CA TYR A 169 5.62 1.79 -8.36
C TYR A 169 5.38 0.61 -9.30
N GLY A 170 4.13 0.35 -9.71
CA GLY A 170 3.76 -0.71 -10.64
C GLY A 170 3.72 -2.11 -10.00
N ALA A 171 3.67 -2.20 -8.68
CA ALA A 171 3.53 -3.47 -7.97
C ALA A 171 2.08 -4.00 -8.07
N ARG A 172 1.93 -5.32 -8.17
CA ARG A 172 0.64 -6.00 -7.95
C ARG A 172 0.31 -5.94 -6.47
N ILE A 173 -0.90 -5.49 -6.14
CA ILE A 173 -1.39 -5.41 -4.77
C ILE A 173 -2.19 -6.67 -4.44
N LEU A 174 -1.84 -7.31 -3.32
CA LEU A 174 -2.51 -8.48 -2.78
C LEU A 174 -3.06 -8.12 -1.39
N HIS A 175 -4.29 -8.50 -1.10
CA HIS A 175 -4.95 -8.09 0.14
C HIS A 175 -5.99 -9.12 0.59
N GLY A 176 -6.24 -9.17 1.89
CA GLY A 176 -7.34 -9.94 2.46
C GLY A 176 -8.72 -9.32 2.23
N PRO A 177 -9.78 -9.89 2.82
CA PRO A 177 -11.15 -9.40 2.64
C PRO A 177 -11.45 -8.07 3.35
N ASN A 178 -10.71 -7.72 4.40
CA ASN A 178 -11.01 -6.54 5.24
C ASN A 178 -10.27 -5.31 4.73
N ILE A 179 -10.94 -4.48 3.91
CA ILE A 179 -10.37 -3.29 3.25
C ILE A 179 -11.24 -2.04 3.40
N ASP A 180 -12.07 -1.99 4.42
CA ASP A 180 -13.14 -1.00 4.57
C ASP A 180 -12.64 0.45 4.54
N ASN A 181 -11.45 0.72 5.10
CA ASN A 181 -10.83 2.06 5.11
C ASN A 181 -10.43 2.57 3.70
N PHE A 182 -10.31 1.65 2.71
CA PHE A 182 -9.82 1.96 1.37
C PHE A 182 -10.63 1.29 0.27
N LYS A 183 -11.87 0.87 0.54
CA LYS A 183 -12.73 0.08 -0.35
C LYS A 183 -12.80 0.64 -1.77
N ASP A 184 -13.01 1.95 -1.92
CA ASP A 184 -13.10 2.61 -3.24
C ASP A 184 -11.76 2.58 -3.98
N VAL A 185 -10.64 2.75 -3.25
CA VAL A 185 -9.30 2.69 -3.84
C VAL A 185 -8.99 1.28 -4.35
N TYR A 186 -9.30 0.25 -3.55
CA TYR A 186 -9.14 -1.14 -3.99
C TYR A 186 -10.05 -1.48 -5.18
N LYS A 187 -11.30 -0.95 -5.21
CA LYS A 187 -12.20 -1.10 -6.35
C LYS A 187 -11.59 -0.51 -7.63
N ALA A 188 -11.05 0.70 -7.55
CA ALA A 188 -10.37 1.34 -8.67
C ALA A 188 -9.14 0.55 -9.14
N LEU A 189 -8.30 0.06 -8.21
CA LEU A 189 -7.14 -0.77 -8.55
C LEU A 189 -7.54 -2.12 -9.15
N SER A 190 -8.64 -2.73 -8.70
CA SER A 190 -9.18 -3.96 -9.25
C SER A 190 -9.63 -3.77 -10.70
N SER A 191 -10.31 -2.67 -11.03
CA SER A 191 -10.68 -2.30 -12.41
C SER A 191 -9.46 -2.14 -13.31
N LEU A 192 -8.32 -1.69 -12.75
CA LEU A 192 -7.03 -1.62 -13.45
C LEU A 192 -6.29 -2.97 -13.48
N LYS A 193 -6.88 -4.07 -12.98
CA LYS A 193 -6.24 -5.39 -12.80
C LYS A 193 -4.97 -5.34 -11.93
N ALA A 194 -4.88 -4.35 -11.05
CA ALA A 194 -3.72 -4.06 -10.20
C ALA A 194 -3.82 -4.65 -8.80
N SER A 195 -5.03 -4.96 -8.32
CA SER A 195 -5.24 -5.61 -7.02
C SER A 195 -6.01 -6.91 -7.14
N LYS A 196 -5.73 -7.83 -6.20
CA LYS A 196 -6.41 -9.13 -6.06
C LYS A 196 -6.65 -9.43 -4.59
N LYS A 197 -7.88 -9.87 -4.28
CA LYS A 197 -8.23 -10.40 -2.96
C LYS A 197 -7.69 -11.82 -2.82
N ILE A 198 -7.19 -12.14 -1.63
CA ILE A 198 -6.75 -13.49 -1.22
C ILE A 198 -7.30 -13.83 0.16
N THR A 199 -7.42 -15.11 0.44
CA THR A 199 -7.92 -15.63 1.72
C THR A 199 -7.00 -16.67 2.34
N THR A 200 -6.14 -17.31 1.53
CA THR A 200 -5.23 -18.36 1.96
C THR A 200 -3.77 -18.07 1.55
N PRO A 201 -2.77 -18.64 2.28
CA PRO A 201 -1.36 -18.54 1.87
C PRO A 201 -1.08 -19.11 0.48
N ASN A 202 -1.79 -20.16 0.07
CA ASN A 202 -1.64 -20.79 -1.25
C ASN A 202 -2.15 -19.88 -2.36
N GLU A 203 -3.30 -19.21 -2.17
CA GLU A 203 -3.79 -18.19 -3.09
C GLU A 203 -2.80 -17.04 -3.20
N LEU A 204 -2.26 -16.55 -2.08
CA LEU A 204 -1.25 -15.51 -2.09
C LEU A 204 -0.03 -15.95 -2.89
N ALA A 205 0.49 -17.16 -2.66
CA ALA A 205 1.63 -17.70 -3.38
C ALA A 205 1.38 -17.78 -4.89
N SER A 206 0.20 -18.23 -5.33
CA SER A 206 -0.14 -18.36 -6.74
C SER A 206 -0.24 -17.03 -7.49
N LEU A 207 -0.53 -15.93 -6.77
CA LEU A 207 -0.74 -14.60 -7.35
C LEU A 207 0.49 -13.69 -7.29
N ILE A 208 1.54 -14.06 -6.55
CA ILE A 208 2.80 -13.30 -6.51
C ILE A 208 3.49 -13.36 -7.89
N ILE A 209 3.86 -12.18 -8.40
CA ILE A 209 4.60 -12.01 -9.65
C ILE A 209 5.93 -11.32 -9.39
N PHE A 210 6.91 -11.59 -10.26
CA PHE A 210 8.26 -11.04 -10.21
C PHE A 210 8.57 -10.13 -11.40
N LYS A 211 7.53 -9.68 -12.11
CA LYS A 211 7.63 -8.70 -13.22
C LYS A 211 6.72 -7.51 -12.91
N ARG A 212 7.28 -6.31 -12.98
CA ARG A 212 6.57 -5.06 -12.67
C ARG A 212 5.73 -4.59 -13.85
N ASN A 213 4.57 -4.02 -13.58
CA ASN A 213 3.77 -3.33 -14.56
C ASN A 213 4.06 -1.81 -14.55
N LYS A 214 4.99 -1.37 -15.41
CA LYS A 214 5.36 0.04 -15.52
C LYS A 214 4.18 0.95 -15.94
N ASN A 215 3.28 0.44 -16.79
CA ASN A 215 2.13 1.22 -17.27
C ASN A 215 1.11 1.51 -16.16
N LEU A 216 1.03 0.66 -15.14
CA LEU A 216 0.14 0.86 -14.01
C LEU A 216 0.51 2.12 -13.22
N GLY A 217 1.77 2.28 -12.85
CA GLY A 217 2.25 3.46 -12.13
C GLY A 217 1.89 4.76 -12.85
N ASN A 218 2.13 4.80 -14.16
CA ASN A 218 1.79 5.96 -14.99
C ASN A 218 0.26 6.24 -15.03
N LYS A 219 -0.57 5.20 -15.10
CA LYS A 219 -2.04 5.37 -15.04
C LYS A 219 -2.48 5.97 -13.71
N ILE A 220 -1.93 5.50 -12.60
CA ILE A 220 -2.27 6.02 -11.27
C ILE A 220 -1.81 7.48 -11.11
N LYS A 221 -0.60 7.81 -11.57
CA LYS A 221 -0.10 9.21 -11.57
C LYS A 221 -0.98 10.14 -12.40
N LYS A 222 -1.44 9.70 -13.59
CA LYS A 222 -2.39 10.47 -14.41
C LYS A 222 -3.72 10.72 -13.70
N ILE A 223 -4.27 9.70 -13.01
CA ILE A 223 -5.51 9.86 -12.23
C ILE A 223 -5.30 10.91 -11.12
N GLY A 224 -4.22 10.80 -10.35
CA GLY A 224 -3.89 11.76 -9.30
C GLY A 224 -3.69 13.18 -9.81
N GLY A 225 -2.96 13.34 -10.92
CA GLY A 225 -2.75 14.64 -11.56
C GLY A 225 -4.04 15.30 -12.07
N LYS A 226 -4.97 14.50 -12.63
CA LYS A 226 -6.30 14.99 -13.03
C LYS A 226 -7.09 15.51 -11.84
N ILE A 227 -7.15 14.71 -10.76
CA ILE A 227 -7.86 15.08 -9.53
C ILE A 227 -7.27 16.36 -8.92
N LEU A 228 -5.94 16.47 -8.87
CA LEU A 228 -5.27 17.68 -8.36
C LEU A 228 -5.65 18.92 -9.17
N LYS A 229 -5.54 18.83 -10.50
CA LYS A 229 -5.89 19.96 -11.41
C LYS A 229 -7.34 20.39 -11.25
N GLU A 230 -8.27 19.44 -11.19
CA GLU A 230 -9.69 19.74 -10.99
C GLU A 230 -9.95 20.35 -9.61
N THR A 231 -9.25 19.88 -8.55
CA THR A 231 -9.37 20.43 -7.21
C THR A 231 -8.87 21.87 -7.14
N ILE A 232 -7.71 22.17 -7.72
CA ILE A 232 -7.17 23.54 -7.80
C ILE A 232 -8.13 24.46 -8.55
N ASN A 233 -8.61 24.04 -9.73
CA ASN A 233 -9.56 24.83 -10.51
C ASN A 233 -10.85 25.15 -9.76
N GLU A 234 -11.34 24.24 -8.93
CA GLU A 234 -12.53 24.51 -8.10
C GLU A 234 -12.24 25.48 -6.94
N LEU A 235 -11.06 25.37 -6.32
CA LEU A 235 -10.64 26.31 -5.29
C LEU A 235 -10.47 27.72 -5.85
N ASP A 236 -9.83 27.87 -7.03
CA ASP A 236 -9.67 29.16 -7.71
C ASP A 236 -11.02 29.81 -8.04
N LYS A 237 -12.01 29.01 -8.50
CA LYS A 237 -13.37 29.52 -8.74
C LYS A 237 -14.04 30.02 -7.45
N LEU A 238 -13.86 29.33 -6.34
CA LEU A 238 -14.43 29.74 -5.06
C LEU A 238 -13.80 31.05 -4.59
N ILE A 239 -12.47 31.16 -4.65
CA ILE A 239 -11.71 32.35 -4.26
C ILE A 239 -12.15 33.54 -5.11
N ASN A 240 -12.14 33.39 -6.45
CA ASN A 240 -12.53 34.49 -7.36
C ASN A 240 -13.99 34.93 -7.21
N ASN A 241 -14.89 34.01 -6.83
CA ASN A 241 -16.30 34.37 -6.57
C ASN A 241 -16.49 35.14 -5.26
N GLU A 242 -15.67 34.89 -4.24
CA GLU A 242 -15.73 35.66 -2.99
C GLU A 242 -15.13 37.06 -3.16
N PHE A 243 -13.99 37.20 -3.88
CA PHE A 243 -13.41 38.51 -4.19
C PHE A 243 -14.28 39.40 -5.10
N LYS A 244 -15.25 38.83 -5.83
CA LYS A 244 -16.21 39.60 -6.64
C LYS A 244 -17.43 40.08 -5.86
N LYS A 245 -17.61 39.63 -4.61
CA LYS A 245 -18.71 40.04 -3.73
C LYS A 245 -18.31 41.13 -2.73
N THR A 246 -17.00 41.41 -2.61
CA THR A 246 -16.41 42.53 -1.90
C THR A 246 -16.18 43.71 -2.86
#